data_a394ef6f34d66aa81ff29cb94f3e9feb
#
_entry.id   a394ef6f34d66aa81ff29cb94f3e9feb
#
_cell.length_a   1.000
_cell.length_b   1.000
_cell.length_c   1.000
_cell.angle_alpha   90.00
_cell.angle_beta   90.00
_cell.angle_gamma   90.00
#
_symmetry.space_group_name_H-M   'P 1'
#
loop_
_entity.id
_entity.type
_entity.pdbx_description
1 polymer ?
#
loop_
_entity_poly.entity_id
_entity_poly.type
_entity_poly.pdbx_seq_one_letter_code
_entity_poly.pdbx_strand_id
1 'polypeptide(L)'
;MAIESSPPFLVGQDGLKGYKLRTCTIIGGRGFQGRSLVSCLLLLNDWNIRIADSDPSLVLDPTELVLVDALNSRRISYHQLNRLDSSLLLETIGSSSAVFFVDFPCLKNLEFVELHEIIVEGTKNVIAACRECQVRQLIFISSADVVFDGSHSILNGSESLPYQIRHGDILMDLKAQAESLVLCANNIDNLLTCVLRPSTVFGPGDPDIIPFLMCSVKYGLAKFIVGDGENTSDFVYCENVSHAVICVVKALDYRMTSVAGKAFFITNLEPFPFWKFVSLMLEGLGYQRPIIKIPATLVWYALLISKCMQINISTSARLFHLATRTRTLNCSSAQNQIHYEPVVSMEDGIRMTIQSFLHTEQNAAFSEMEEHSKAAKLLGSGKVADILLWRDERNTFVCFLVVFSLLYFLFLSGRTFASSFPIRIRYFG
;
A
#
# COMPACT_ATOMS: atom_id res chain seq x y z
N MET A 1 23.28 -14.16 24.52
CA MET A 1 22.31 -13.67 25.49
C MET A 1 21.18 -13.07 24.67
N ALA A 2 20.11 -13.85 24.49
CA ALA A 2 18.96 -13.40 23.75
C ALA A 2 18.12 -12.49 24.67
N ILE A 3 17.87 -11.27 24.25
CA ILE A 3 16.93 -10.37 24.91
C ILE A 3 15.60 -10.55 24.17
N GLU A 4 14.73 -11.38 24.72
CA GLU A 4 13.31 -11.41 24.38
C GLU A 4 12.68 -10.08 24.84
N SER A 5 12.43 -9.20 23.90
CA SER A 5 11.55 -8.04 24.14
C SER A 5 10.12 -8.44 23.79
N SER A 6 9.36 -8.86 24.78
CA SER A 6 7.91 -9.02 24.67
C SER A 6 7.24 -7.68 24.38
N PRO A 7 6.24 -7.62 23.49
CA PRO A 7 5.49 -6.38 23.23
C PRO A 7 4.66 -5.96 24.45
N PRO A 8 4.39 -4.66 24.67
CA PRO A 8 3.80 -4.11 25.89
C PRO A 8 2.29 -4.31 26.10
N PHE A 9 1.71 -5.39 25.60
CA PHE A 9 0.26 -5.63 25.65
C PHE A 9 -0.17 -6.77 26.57
N LEU A 10 0.49 -6.95 27.72
CA LEU A 10 -0.02 -7.85 28.77
C LEU A 10 -0.54 -7.05 29.96
N VAL A 11 -1.82 -6.67 29.91
CA VAL A 11 -2.56 -6.25 31.11
C VAL A 11 -3.81 -7.09 31.23
N GLY A 12 -3.89 -7.88 32.32
CA GLY A 12 -5.14 -8.42 32.88
C GLY A 12 -5.39 -9.89 32.64
N GLN A 13 -4.69 -10.76 33.33
CA GLN A 13 -5.24 -12.06 33.72
C GLN A 13 -6.27 -11.84 34.82
N ASP A 14 -7.51 -11.64 34.43
CA ASP A 14 -8.65 -11.78 35.35
C ASP A 14 -9.69 -12.73 34.74
N GLY A 15 -9.79 -13.90 35.36
CA GLY A 15 -11.00 -14.71 35.42
C GLY A 15 -11.54 -15.27 34.11
N LEU A 16 -11.15 -16.49 33.75
CA LEU A 16 -11.81 -17.39 32.81
C LEU A 16 -13.31 -17.57 33.15
N LYS A 17 -14.14 -16.63 32.74
CA LYS A 17 -15.57 -16.89 32.44
C LYS A 17 -15.67 -17.01 30.92
N GLY A 18 -16.30 -18.09 30.44
CA GLY A 18 -16.40 -18.45 29.02
C GLY A 18 -16.93 -17.31 28.15
N TYR A 19 -16.07 -16.40 27.75
CA TYR A 19 -16.38 -15.37 26.77
C TYR A 19 -16.52 -16.03 25.39
N LYS A 20 -17.71 -15.94 24.83
CA LYS A 20 -17.94 -16.37 23.46
C LYS A 20 -17.11 -15.43 22.56
N LEU A 21 -16.12 -16.00 21.85
CA LEU A 21 -15.31 -15.25 20.88
C LEU A 21 -16.23 -14.57 19.85
N ARG A 22 -15.95 -13.31 19.57
CA ARG A 22 -16.64 -12.56 18.50
C ARG A 22 -16.15 -13.08 17.14
N THR A 23 -17.00 -13.08 16.14
CA THR A 23 -16.58 -13.40 14.78
C THR A 23 -16.44 -12.13 13.96
N CYS A 24 -15.35 -11.99 13.22
CA CYS A 24 -15.19 -10.94 12.22
C CYS A 24 -14.86 -11.53 10.86
N THR A 25 -15.16 -10.77 9.81
CA THR A 25 -14.73 -11.06 8.44
C THR A 25 -13.76 -9.97 7.98
N ILE A 26 -12.61 -10.37 7.44
CA ILE A 26 -11.58 -9.46 6.89
C ILE A 26 -11.54 -9.67 5.39
N ILE A 27 -12.09 -8.71 4.63
CA ILE A 27 -12.07 -8.69 3.16
C ILE A 27 -10.75 -8.08 2.71
N GLY A 28 -9.97 -8.82 1.92
CA GLY A 28 -8.57 -8.48 1.58
C GLY A 28 -7.57 -8.95 2.64
N GLY A 29 -7.92 -9.97 3.43
CA GLY A 29 -7.12 -10.44 4.55
C GLY A 29 -5.80 -11.13 4.18
N ARG A 30 -5.59 -11.49 2.90
CA ARG A 30 -4.32 -12.01 2.40
C ARG A 30 -3.30 -10.92 2.08
N GLY A 31 -3.77 -9.72 1.78
CA GLY A 31 -2.92 -8.59 1.43
C GLY A 31 -2.01 -8.15 2.57
N PHE A 32 -1.06 -7.30 2.25
CA PHE A 32 -0.07 -6.74 3.18
C PHE A 32 -0.71 -6.20 4.47
N GLN A 33 -1.67 -5.30 4.34
CA GLN A 33 -2.35 -4.69 5.49
C GLN A 33 -3.32 -5.68 6.17
N GLY A 34 -3.95 -6.58 5.39
CA GLY A 34 -4.84 -7.60 5.92
C GLY A 34 -4.13 -8.59 6.83
N ARG A 35 -2.95 -9.06 6.48
CA ARG A 35 -2.12 -9.95 7.30
C ARG A 35 -1.71 -9.29 8.62
N SER A 36 -1.32 -8.02 8.57
CA SER A 36 -1.01 -7.24 9.77
C SER A 36 -2.23 -7.19 10.71
N LEU A 37 -3.42 -6.90 10.18
CA LEU A 37 -4.65 -6.85 10.97
C LEU A 37 -5.03 -8.23 11.55
N VAL A 38 -4.92 -9.30 10.76
CA VAL A 38 -5.16 -10.68 11.24
C VAL A 38 -4.25 -11.00 12.42
N SER A 39 -2.96 -10.72 12.30
CA SER A 39 -1.96 -10.96 13.36
C SER A 39 -2.30 -10.16 14.63
N CYS A 40 -2.64 -8.88 14.51
CA CYS A 40 -3.02 -8.04 15.65
C CYS A 40 -4.29 -8.54 16.35
N LEU A 41 -5.31 -8.96 15.60
CA LEU A 41 -6.56 -9.49 16.17
C LEU A 41 -6.38 -10.84 16.85
N LEU A 42 -5.46 -11.69 16.34
CA LEU A 42 -5.12 -12.95 17.00
C LEU A 42 -4.47 -12.75 18.35
N LEU A 43 -3.61 -11.75 18.49
CA LEU A 43 -2.94 -11.42 19.75
C LEU A 43 -3.93 -10.96 20.85
N LEU A 44 -5.06 -10.35 20.48
CA LEU A 44 -6.11 -9.94 21.41
C LEU A 44 -6.90 -11.13 21.99
N ASN A 45 -6.86 -12.28 21.36
CA ASN A 45 -7.57 -13.51 21.76
C ASN A 45 -9.11 -13.41 21.86
N ASP A 46 -9.73 -12.35 21.33
CA ASP A 46 -11.17 -12.07 21.42
C ASP A 46 -11.94 -12.46 20.15
N TRP A 47 -11.22 -12.87 19.07
CA TRP A 47 -11.82 -13.01 17.77
C TRP A 47 -11.63 -14.40 17.14
N ASN A 48 -12.70 -14.86 16.48
CA ASN A 48 -12.65 -15.82 15.39
C ASN A 48 -12.63 -15.05 14.08
N ILE A 49 -11.69 -15.36 13.19
CA ILE A 49 -11.41 -14.54 12.01
C ILE A 49 -11.75 -15.33 10.75
N ARG A 50 -12.59 -14.74 9.89
CA ARG A 50 -12.81 -15.20 8.52
C ARG A 50 -11.99 -14.33 7.60
N ILE A 51 -10.99 -14.90 6.98
CA ILE A 51 -10.20 -14.24 5.93
C ILE A 51 -10.92 -14.46 4.61
N ALA A 52 -11.30 -13.39 3.93
CA ALA A 52 -11.99 -13.42 2.65
C ALA A 52 -11.16 -12.72 1.58
N ASP A 53 -10.82 -13.43 0.51
CA ASP A 53 -10.03 -12.88 -0.59
C ASP A 53 -10.35 -13.56 -1.93
N SER A 54 -9.94 -12.94 -3.05
CA SER A 54 -10.24 -13.44 -4.40
C SER A 54 -9.50 -14.72 -4.77
N ASP A 55 -8.33 -14.95 -4.19
CA ASP A 55 -7.51 -16.11 -4.52
C ASP A 55 -8.11 -17.43 -4.00
N PRO A 56 -7.84 -18.56 -4.66
CA PRO A 56 -8.47 -19.83 -4.30
C PRO A 56 -7.97 -20.42 -2.98
N SER A 57 -6.82 -19.98 -2.47
CA SER A 57 -6.23 -20.52 -1.25
C SER A 57 -5.43 -19.49 -0.46
N LEU A 58 -5.34 -19.71 0.86
CA LEU A 58 -4.44 -18.96 1.73
C LEU A 58 -3.05 -19.60 1.69
N VAL A 59 -2.13 -18.94 0.99
CA VAL A 59 -0.72 -19.32 1.00
C VAL A 59 -0.06 -18.62 2.18
N LEU A 60 0.43 -19.40 3.13
CA LEU A 60 1.18 -18.92 4.29
C LEU A 60 2.68 -19.14 4.08
N ASP A 61 3.48 -18.18 4.52
CA ASP A 61 4.91 -18.38 4.65
C ASP A 61 5.19 -19.34 5.83
N PRO A 62 6.13 -20.26 5.74
CA PRO A 62 6.51 -21.14 6.86
C PRO A 62 6.93 -20.39 8.13
N THR A 63 7.29 -19.12 8.01
CA THR A 63 7.66 -18.24 9.14
C THR A 63 6.46 -17.64 9.85
N GLU A 64 5.26 -17.69 9.25
CA GLU A 64 4.01 -17.17 9.84
C GLU A 64 3.39 -18.16 10.85
N LEU A 65 4.16 -18.60 11.81
CA LEU A 65 3.77 -19.66 12.79
C LEU A 65 2.45 -19.33 13.51
N VAL A 66 2.24 -18.07 13.87
CA VAL A 66 1.01 -17.63 14.57
C VAL A 66 -0.23 -17.85 13.68
N LEU A 67 -0.13 -17.59 12.39
CA LEU A 67 -1.22 -17.82 11.44
C LEU A 67 -1.46 -19.31 11.20
N VAL A 68 -0.39 -20.10 11.10
CA VAL A 68 -0.47 -21.57 10.97
C VAL A 68 -1.15 -22.19 12.18
N ASP A 69 -0.76 -21.81 13.38
CA ASP A 69 -1.37 -22.31 14.63
C ASP A 69 -2.83 -21.89 14.75
N ALA A 70 -3.17 -20.66 14.36
CA ALA A 70 -4.53 -20.17 14.37
C ALA A 70 -5.43 -20.88 13.36
N LEU A 71 -4.90 -21.27 12.20
CA LEU A 71 -5.59 -22.07 11.21
C LEU A 71 -5.85 -23.50 11.73
N ASN A 72 -4.83 -24.14 12.31
CA ASN A 72 -4.93 -25.47 12.90
C ASN A 72 -5.92 -25.53 14.06
N SER A 73 -5.96 -24.50 14.89
CA SER A 73 -6.90 -24.36 16.02
C SER A 73 -8.30 -23.86 15.60
N ARG A 74 -8.55 -23.67 14.30
CA ARG A 74 -9.81 -23.15 13.73
C ARG A 74 -10.20 -21.75 14.23
N ARG A 75 -9.26 -20.99 14.72
CA ARG A 75 -9.47 -19.55 15.03
C ARG A 75 -9.51 -18.69 13.78
N ILE A 76 -8.88 -19.16 12.70
CA ILE A 76 -8.96 -18.59 11.36
C ILE A 76 -9.68 -19.56 10.44
N SER A 77 -10.50 -19.05 9.54
CA SER A 77 -10.98 -19.76 8.36
C SER A 77 -10.73 -18.92 7.11
N TYR A 78 -10.48 -19.58 6.00
CA TYR A 78 -10.29 -18.93 4.71
C TYR A 78 -11.49 -19.16 3.81
N HIS A 79 -11.94 -18.11 3.14
CA HIS A 79 -13.07 -18.10 2.22
C HIS A 79 -12.64 -17.43 0.92
N GLN A 80 -12.72 -18.16 -0.18
CA GLN A 80 -12.56 -17.53 -1.49
C GLN A 80 -13.79 -16.65 -1.76
N LEU A 81 -13.57 -15.39 -2.09
CA LEU A 81 -14.62 -14.41 -2.23
C LEU A 81 -14.51 -13.65 -3.56
N ASN A 82 -15.60 -13.71 -4.35
CA ASN A 82 -15.85 -12.73 -5.40
C ASN A 82 -16.85 -11.68 -4.85
N ARG A 83 -16.44 -10.44 -4.74
CA ARG A 83 -17.27 -9.34 -4.20
C ARG A 83 -18.46 -8.98 -5.10
N LEU A 84 -18.49 -9.45 -6.34
CA LEU A 84 -19.63 -9.29 -7.24
C LEU A 84 -20.67 -10.39 -7.05
N ASP A 85 -20.36 -11.44 -6.30
CA ASP A 85 -21.28 -12.52 -5.96
C ASP A 85 -21.90 -12.29 -4.58
N SER A 86 -23.15 -11.84 -4.59
CA SER A 86 -23.89 -11.53 -3.36
C SER A 86 -24.14 -12.77 -2.49
N SER A 87 -24.28 -13.95 -3.07
CA SER A 87 -24.50 -15.20 -2.31
C SER A 87 -23.25 -15.60 -1.54
N LEU A 88 -22.07 -15.51 -2.16
CA LEU A 88 -20.80 -15.76 -1.49
C LEU A 88 -20.51 -14.73 -0.40
N LEU A 89 -20.90 -13.46 -0.61
CA LEU A 89 -20.76 -12.42 0.40
C LEU A 89 -21.63 -12.73 1.63
N LEU A 90 -22.88 -13.10 1.44
CA LEU A 90 -23.79 -13.45 2.53
C LEU A 90 -23.28 -14.67 3.32
N GLU A 91 -22.82 -15.71 2.65
CA GLU A 91 -22.24 -16.88 3.29
C GLU A 91 -20.98 -16.53 4.09
N THR A 92 -20.06 -15.76 3.49
CA THR A 92 -18.77 -15.40 4.08
C THR A 92 -18.92 -14.47 5.27
N ILE A 93 -19.75 -13.43 5.15
CA ILE A 93 -20.03 -12.47 6.23
C ILE A 93 -20.88 -13.14 7.32
N GLY A 94 -21.99 -13.77 6.94
CA GLY A 94 -22.81 -14.57 7.83
C GLY A 94 -23.06 -13.90 9.18
N SER A 95 -22.72 -14.60 10.26
CA SER A 95 -22.91 -14.14 11.65
C SER A 95 -21.77 -13.26 12.19
N SER A 96 -20.99 -12.59 11.34
CA SER A 96 -19.92 -11.70 11.78
C SER A 96 -20.48 -10.47 12.49
N SER A 97 -19.90 -10.12 13.63
CA SER A 97 -20.25 -8.90 14.37
C SER A 97 -19.56 -7.64 13.82
N ALA A 98 -18.44 -7.83 13.14
CA ALA A 98 -17.69 -6.77 12.46
C ALA A 98 -17.15 -7.26 11.12
N VAL A 99 -17.09 -6.35 10.15
CA VAL A 99 -16.45 -6.54 8.85
C VAL A 99 -15.36 -5.50 8.69
N PHE A 100 -14.16 -5.96 8.41
CA PHE A 100 -13.00 -5.11 8.07
C PHE A 100 -12.76 -5.22 6.57
N PHE A 101 -13.00 -4.13 5.87
CA PHE A 101 -12.75 -4.04 4.45
C PHE A 101 -11.41 -3.35 4.24
N VAL A 102 -10.37 -4.15 4.03
CA VAL A 102 -8.97 -3.71 4.13
C VAL A 102 -8.40 -3.35 2.77
N ASP A 103 -8.64 -4.17 1.75
CA ASP A 103 -7.99 -3.99 0.47
C ASP A 103 -8.83 -4.53 -0.68
N PHE A 104 -8.40 -4.16 -1.88
CA PHE A 104 -8.94 -4.66 -3.14
C PHE A 104 -7.95 -5.69 -3.72
N PRO A 105 -8.43 -6.66 -4.54
CA PRO A 105 -7.53 -7.63 -5.18
C PRO A 105 -6.53 -6.91 -6.10
N CYS A 106 -5.58 -7.68 -6.62
CA CYS A 106 -4.62 -7.13 -7.58
C CYS A 106 -5.33 -6.48 -8.77
N LEU A 107 -5.20 -5.15 -8.86
CA LEU A 107 -5.88 -4.31 -9.86
C LEU A 107 -4.96 -3.95 -11.04
N LYS A 108 -3.84 -4.66 -11.21
CA LYS A 108 -2.89 -4.40 -12.29
C LYS A 108 -3.50 -4.81 -13.63
N ASN A 109 -3.33 -3.96 -14.64
CA ASN A 109 -3.75 -4.19 -16.03
C ASN A 109 -5.26 -4.33 -16.27
N LEU A 110 -6.09 -3.83 -15.35
CA LEU A 110 -7.54 -3.78 -15.54
C LEU A 110 -7.96 -2.46 -16.20
N GLU A 111 -9.02 -2.53 -16.99
CA GLU A 111 -9.63 -1.34 -17.59
C GLU A 111 -10.55 -0.62 -16.60
N PHE A 112 -10.95 0.62 -16.94
CA PHE A 112 -11.80 1.44 -16.08
C PHE A 112 -13.11 0.74 -15.66
N VAL A 113 -13.74 0.03 -16.59
CA VAL A 113 -15.02 -0.64 -16.31
C VAL A 113 -14.82 -1.74 -15.27
N GLU A 114 -13.81 -2.57 -15.42
CA GLU A 114 -13.48 -3.65 -14.50
C GLU A 114 -13.10 -3.10 -13.12
N LEU A 115 -12.30 -2.03 -13.09
CA LEU A 115 -11.95 -1.34 -11.84
C LEU A 115 -13.18 -0.78 -11.13
N HIS A 116 -14.10 -0.17 -11.88
CA HIS A 116 -15.35 0.37 -11.33
C HIS A 116 -16.23 -0.74 -10.75
N GLU A 117 -16.39 -1.84 -11.44
CA GLU A 117 -17.15 -3.00 -10.94
C GLU A 117 -16.55 -3.55 -9.65
N ILE A 118 -15.25 -3.81 -9.63
CA ILE A 118 -14.57 -4.38 -8.47
C ILE A 118 -14.60 -3.43 -7.27
N ILE A 119 -14.35 -2.14 -7.49
CA ILE A 119 -14.18 -1.19 -6.40
C ILE A 119 -15.52 -0.62 -5.96
N VAL A 120 -16.31 -0.08 -6.88
CA VAL A 120 -17.56 0.64 -6.54
C VAL A 120 -18.71 -0.33 -6.34
N GLU A 121 -19.01 -1.17 -7.34
CA GLU A 121 -20.12 -2.13 -7.22
C GLU A 121 -19.80 -3.21 -6.17
N GLY A 122 -18.55 -3.70 -6.11
CA GLY A 122 -18.12 -4.58 -5.04
C GLY A 122 -18.31 -3.99 -3.64
N THR A 123 -18.06 -2.69 -3.46
CA THR A 123 -18.32 -2.01 -2.17
C THR A 123 -19.81 -1.92 -1.85
N LYS A 124 -20.66 -1.62 -2.84
CA LYS A 124 -22.13 -1.64 -2.66
C LYS A 124 -22.63 -3.00 -2.20
N ASN A 125 -22.11 -4.07 -2.82
CA ASN A 125 -22.48 -5.43 -2.46
C ASN A 125 -22.03 -5.80 -1.04
N VAL A 126 -20.81 -5.40 -0.63
CA VAL A 126 -20.33 -5.60 0.74
C VAL A 126 -21.25 -4.87 1.75
N ILE A 127 -21.61 -3.62 1.49
CA ILE A 127 -22.52 -2.85 2.34
C ILE A 127 -23.89 -3.53 2.43
N ALA A 128 -24.45 -3.97 1.29
CA ALA A 128 -25.74 -4.66 1.24
C ALA A 128 -25.70 -5.97 2.05
N ALA A 129 -24.67 -6.78 1.87
CA ALA A 129 -24.49 -8.02 2.62
C ALA A 129 -24.28 -7.77 4.13
N CYS A 130 -23.53 -6.74 4.52
CA CYS A 130 -23.40 -6.36 5.93
C CYS A 130 -24.76 -6.01 6.56
N ARG A 131 -25.62 -5.28 5.84
CA ARG A 131 -26.96 -4.91 6.31
C ARG A 131 -27.88 -6.13 6.42
N GLU A 132 -27.87 -7.00 5.42
CA GLU A 132 -28.69 -8.21 5.39
C GLU A 132 -28.26 -9.20 6.49
N CYS A 133 -26.95 -9.38 6.70
CA CYS A 133 -26.39 -10.20 7.79
C CYS A 133 -26.47 -9.51 9.17
N GLN A 134 -27.00 -8.30 9.27
CA GLN A 134 -27.10 -7.50 10.50
C GLN A 134 -25.74 -7.30 11.19
N VAL A 135 -24.69 -7.09 10.40
CA VAL A 135 -23.37 -6.73 10.89
C VAL A 135 -23.46 -5.40 11.64
N ARG A 136 -22.85 -5.35 12.81
CA ARG A 136 -22.90 -4.14 13.63
C ARG A 136 -21.90 -3.07 13.19
N GLN A 137 -20.72 -3.48 12.72
CA GLN A 137 -19.61 -2.58 12.43
C GLN A 137 -19.00 -2.91 11.06
N LEU A 138 -18.87 -1.90 10.21
CA LEU A 138 -18.10 -1.96 8.96
C LEU A 138 -17.00 -0.91 9.02
N ILE A 139 -15.73 -1.36 9.05
CA ILE A 139 -14.57 -0.48 9.05
C ILE A 139 -13.86 -0.63 7.72
N PHE A 140 -13.72 0.47 7.00
CA PHE A 140 -13.07 0.52 5.70
C PHE A 140 -11.70 1.18 5.79
N ILE A 141 -10.66 0.49 5.32
CA ILE A 141 -9.31 1.06 5.20
C ILE A 141 -9.18 1.67 3.80
N SER A 142 -9.27 2.99 3.74
CA SER A 142 -9.10 3.81 2.55
C SER A 142 -7.62 4.21 2.36
N SER A 143 -7.36 5.43 1.94
CA SER A 143 -6.02 6.02 1.83
C SER A 143 -6.11 7.53 2.02
N ALA A 144 -5.10 8.13 2.61
CA ALA A 144 -4.97 9.59 2.63
C ALA A 144 -4.82 10.18 1.21
N ASP A 145 -4.48 9.37 0.24
CA ASP A 145 -4.33 9.81 -1.15
C ASP A 145 -5.65 10.23 -1.81
N VAL A 146 -6.82 9.88 -1.26
CA VAL A 146 -8.13 10.30 -1.79
C VAL A 146 -8.36 11.82 -1.74
N VAL A 147 -7.62 12.53 -0.87
CA VAL A 147 -7.67 13.99 -0.75
C VAL A 147 -6.43 14.70 -1.33
N PHE A 148 -5.52 13.97 -1.94
CA PHE A 148 -4.27 14.52 -2.48
C PHE A 148 -4.34 14.63 -4.01
N ASP A 149 -4.21 15.85 -4.56
CA ASP A 149 -4.28 16.11 -6.01
C ASP A 149 -2.99 15.80 -6.78
N GLY A 150 -1.90 15.48 -6.08
CA GLY A 150 -0.58 15.25 -6.68
C GLY A 150 0.17 16.51 -7.09
N SER A 151 -0.48 17.68 -7.14
CA SER A 151 0.09 18.92 -7.64
C SER A 151 0.57 19.86 -6.53
N HIS A 152 -0.20 19.94 -5.44
CA HIS A 152 0.06 20.85 -4.34
C HIS A 152 0.55 20.10 -3.10
N SER A 153 1.39 20.75 -2.30
CA SER A 153 1.77 20.25 -0.99
C SER A 153 0.62 20.39 -0.01
N ILE A 154 0.44 19.41 0.86
CA ILE A 154 -0.48 19.45 1.99
C ILE A 154 0.34 19.65 3.26
N LEU A 155 0.04 20.70 4.02
CA LEU A 155 0.68 20.98 5.29
C LEU A 155 -0.36 20.86 6.40
N ASN A 156 -0.18 19.87 7.29
CA ASN A 156 -1.08 19.62 8.43
C ASN A 156 -2.57 19.52 8.01
N GLY A 157 -2.83 18.80 6.88
CA GLY A 157 -4.17 18.70 6.30
C GLY A 157 -5.12 17.92 7.20
N SER A 158 -6.37 18.42 7.38
CA SER A 158 -7.41 17.76 8.17
C SER A 158 -8.36 16.95 7.31
N GLU A 159 -9.22 16.15 7.93
CA GLU A 159 -10.24 15.33 7.26
C GLU A 159 -11.31 16.14 6.52
N SER A 160 -11.37 17.46 6.75
CA SER A 160 -12.23 18.38 6.00
C SER A 160 -11.75 18.68 4.57
N LEU A 161 -10.55 18.24 4.19
CA LEU A 161 -10.08 18.35 2.82
C LEU A 161 -11.03 17.60 1.88
N PRO A 162 -11.44 18.24 0.75
CA PRO A 162 -12.33 17.60 -0.21
C PRO A 162 -11.63 16.45 -0.95
N TYR A 163 -12.40 15.48 -1.40
CA TYR A 163 -11.92 14.51 -2.37
C TYR A 163 -11.38 15.20 -3.61
N GLN A 164 -10.26 14.75 -4.09
CA GLN A 164 -9.63 15.31 -5.29
C GLN A 164 -9.83 14.37 -6.47
N ILE A 165 -10.34 14.91 -7.56
CA ILE A 165 -10.41 14.21 -8.84
C ILE A 165 -9.04 14.35 -9.51
N ARG A 166 -8.32 13.26 -9.63
CA ARG A 166 -7.04 13.22 -10.31
C ARG A 166 -7.24 12.84 -11.76
N HIS A 167 -6.97 13.76 -12.67
CA HIS A 167 -6.87 13.41 -14.08
C HIS A 167 -5.67 12.46 -14.29
N GLY A 168 -5.92 11.16 -14.21
CA GLY A 168 -4.93 10.10 -14.45
C GLY A 168 -4.69 9.11 -13.32
N ASP A 169 -5.30 9.27 -12.14
CA ASP A 169 -5.27 8.25 -11.08
C ASP A 169 -6.70 7.75 -10.80
N ILE A 170 -7.19 6.96 -11.75
CA ILE A 170 -8.54 6.35 -11.71
C ILE A 170 -8.76 5.55 -10.43
N LEU A 171 -7.72 4.87 -9.94
CA LEU A 171 -7.82 4.04 -8.75
C LEU A 171 -8.19 4.86 -7.50
N MET A 172 -7.58 6.02 -7.32
CA MET A 172 -7.88 6.90 -6.18
C MET A 172 -9.26 7.52 -6.29
N ASP A 173 -9.70 7.88 -7.50
CA ASP A 173 -11.04 8.40 -7.75
C ASP A 173 -12.12 7.35 -7.40
N LEU A 174 -11.92 6.09 -7.80
CA LEU A 174 -12.84 4.99 -7.47
C LEU A 174 -12.79 4.64 -5.98
N LYS A 175 -11.62 4.72 -5.37
CA LYS A 175 -11.46 4.50 -3.92
C LYS A 175 -12.16 5.59 -3.09
N ALA A 176 -12.15 6.85 -3.54
CA ALA A 176 -12.91 7.94 -2.93
C ALA A 176 -14.43 7.71 -3.04
N GLN A 177 -14.91 7.19 -4.18
CA GLN A 177 -16.31 6.82 -4.35
C GLN A 177 -16.70 5.68 -3.39
N ALA A 178 -15.88 4.63 -3.28
CA ALA A 178 -16.11 3.51 -2.35
C ALA A 178 -16.17 4.00 -0.89
N GLU A 179 -15.25 4.88 -0.52
CA GLU A 179 -15.23 5.50 0.81
C GLU A 179 -16.51 6.29 1.09
N SER A 180 -16.95 7.10 0.14
CA SER A 180 -18.20 7.88 0.25
C SER A 180 -19.42 6.97 0.46
N LEU A 181 -19.50 5.84 -0.28
CA LEU A 181 -20.56 4.85 -0.11
C LEU A 181 -20.58 4.27 1.31
N VAL A 182 -19.42 3.93 1.86
CA VAL A 182 -19.32 3.39 3.23
C VAL A 182 -19.76 4.43 4.25
N LEU A 183 -19.33 5.68 4.12
CA LEU A 183 -19.74 6.76 5.02
C LEU A 183 -21.25 7.03 4.95
N CYS A 184 -21.83 7.02 3.75
CA CYS A 184 -23.27 7.19 3.54
C CYS A 184 -24.11 6.03 4.10
N ALA A 185 -23.52 4.84 4.24
CA ALA A 185 -24.23 3.67 4.80
C ALA A 185 -24.33 3.70 6.34
N ASN A 186 -23.71 4.68 6.99
CA ASN A 186 -23.72 4.76 8.45
C ASN A 186 -25.13 4.89 9.02
N ASN A 187 -25.38 4.13 10.08
CA ASN A 187 -26.66 4.12 10.80
C ASN A 187 -27.89 3.68 9.97
N ILE A 188 -27.67 3.05 8.82
CA ILE A 188 -28.74 2.37 8.05
C ILE A 188 -28.77 0.91 8.50
N ASP A 189 -29.95 0.43 8.90
CA ASP A 189 -30.18 -0.93 9.46
C ASP A 189 -29.24 -1.26 10.63
N ASN A 190 -28.95 -0.27 11.48
CA ASN A 190 -28.04 -0.33 12.64
C ASN A 190 -26.57 -0.64 12.29
N LEU A 191 -26.17 -0.53 11.02
CA LEU A 191 -24.78 -0.66 10.61
C LEU A 191 -24.01 0.62 10.98
N LEU A 192 -23.03 0.49 11.86
CA LEU A 192 -22.09 1.58 12.18
C LEU A 192 -20.89 1.48 11.26
N THR A 193 -20.55 2.57 10.58
CA THR A 193 -19.41 2.59 9.66
C THR A 193 -18.34 3.54 10.15
N CYS A 194 -17.08 3.25 9.82
CA CYS A 194 -15.96 4.16 10.02
C CYS A 194 -14.93 3.93 8.91
N VAL A 195 -14.24 4.99 8.55
CA VAL A 195 -13.18 4.95 7.53
C VAL A 195 -11.86 5.37 8.15
N LEU A 196 -10.81 4.62 7.85
CA LEU A 196 -9.45 5.00 8.16
C LEU A 196 -8.73 5.40 6.87
N ARG A 197 -8.05 6.55 6.90
CA ARG A 197 -7.23 7.09 5.82
C ARG A 197 -5.75 7.03 6.23
N PRO A 198 -5.10 5.86 6.16
CA PRO A 198 -3.68 5.80 6.46
C PRO A 198 -2.88 6.64 5.46
N SER A 199 -1.81 7.25 5.96
CA SER A 199 -0.77 7.87 5.14
C SER A 199 0.01 6.80 4.35
N THR A 200 1.22 7.06 3.90
CA THR A 200 2.02 6.07 3.19
C THR A 200 2.36 4.90 4.12
N VAL A 201 1.71 3.75 3.90
CA VAL A 201 1.89 2.56 4.72
C VAL A 201 3.17 1.83 4.31
N PHE A 202 3.94 1.37 5.29
CA PHE A 202 5.13 0.56 5.09
C PHE A 202 5.24 -0.53 6.17
N GLY A 203 6.03 -1.56 5.91
CA GLY A 203 6.20 -2.66 6.87
C GLY A 203 6.63 -3.98 6.20
N PRO A 204 6.70 -5.08 6.95
CA PRO A 204 6.98 -6.41 6.43
C PRO A 204 5.99 -6.83 5.34
N GLY A 205 6.52 -7.23 4.18
CA GLY A 205 5.69 -7.63 3.04
C GLY A 205 5.07 -6.46 2.25
N ASP A 206 5.58 -5.24 2.43
CA ASP A 206 5.17 -4.05 1.66
C ASP A 206 5.31 -4.30 0.14
N PRO A 207 4.21 -4.18 -0.64
CA PRO A 207 4.22 -4.46 -2.07
C PRO A 207 4.72 -3.31 -2.93
N ASP A 208 4.88 -2.11 -2.38
CA ASP A 208 5.13 -0.88 -3.14
C ASP A 208 6.54 -0.29 -2.92
N ILE A 209 6.87 0.05 -1.67
CA ILE A 209 8.09 0.84 -1.35
C ILE A 209 9.35 0.01 -1.56
N ILE A 210 9.42 -1.17 -0.93
CA ILE A 210 10.61 -2.03 -1.04
C ILE A 210 10.86 -2.47 -2.47
N PRO A 211 9.86 -3.01 -3.23
CA PRO A 211 10.06 -3.36 -4.63
C PRO A 211 10.49 -2.16 -5.49
N PHE A 212 9.95 -0.96 -5.21
CA PHE A 212 10.39 0.25 -5.90
C PHE A 212 11.84 0.61 -5.61
N LEU A 213 12.28 0.53 -4.34
CA LEU A 213 13.67 0.78 -3.96
C LEU A 213 14.60 -0.23 -4.64
N MET A 214 14.25 -1.52 -4.64
CA MET A 214 15.03 -2.57 -5.31
C MET A 214 15.10 -2.36 -6.81
N CYS A 215 13.99 -1.98 -7.43
CA CYS A 215 13.95 -1.60 -8.84
C CYS A 215 14.88 -0.40 -9.12
N SER A 216 14.84 0.62 -8.25
CA SER A 216 15.70 1.81 -8.36
C SER A 216 17.19 1.45 -8.22
N VAL A 217 17.54 0.53 -7.33
CA VAL A 217 18.89 -0.01 -7.19
C VAL A 217 19.31 -0.74 -8.45
N LYS A 218 18.48 -1.65 -8.93
CA LYS A 218 18.73 -2.46 -10.13
C LYS A 218 19.04 -1.61 -11.35
N TYR A 219 18.37 -0.46 -11.50
CA TYR A 219 18.57 0.46 -12.62
C TYR A 219 19.55 1.59 -12.31
N GLY A 220 20.29 1.55 -11.19
CA GLY A 220 21.27 2.59 -10.81
C GLY A 220 20.63 3.94 -10.48
N LEU A 221 19.30 3.99 -10.27
CA LEU A 221 18.56 5.21 -9.98
C LEU A 221 18.56 5.58 -8.49
N ALA A 222 18.91 4.64 -7.62
CA ALA A 222 18.94 4.82 -6.17
C ALA A 222 19.93 5.90 -5.68
N LYS A 223 20.84 6.36 -6.55
CA LYS A 223 21.82 7.42 -6.26
C LYS A 223 21.23 8.83 -6.35
N PHE A 224 20.02 8.97 -6.92
CA PHE A 224 19.45 10.27 -7.22
C PHE A 224 18.38 10.70 -6.21
N ILE A 225 18.42 11.98 -5.88
CA ILE A 225 17.37 12.70 -5.15
C ILE A 225 16.62 13.55 -6.17
N VAL A 226 15.30 13.39 -6.24
CA VAL A 226 14.45 14.17 -7.14
C VAL A 226 13.99 15.44 -6.45
N GLY A 227 14.31 16.61 -7.02
CA GLY A 227 14.02 17.91 -6.43
C GLY A 227 15.11 18.39 -5.47
N ASP A 228 14.71 19.20 -4.48
CA ASP A 228 15.61 19.75 -3.44
C ASP A 228 15.94 18.74 -2.32
N GLY A 229 15.11 17.71 -2.19
CA GLY A 229 15.28 16.69 -1.15
C GLY A 229 14.81 17.11 0.24
N GLU A 230 14.09 18.23 0.36
CA GLU A 230 13.66 18.81 1.65
C GLU A 230 12.20 18.49 1.99
N ASN A 231 11.48 17.80 1.09
CA ASN A 231 10.08 17.47 1.30
C ASN A 231 9.87 16.48 2.45
N THR A 232 8.82 16.74 3.22
CA THR A 232 8.42 15.93 4.38
C THR A 232 7.12 15.21 4.07
N SER A 233 7.00 13.96 4.48
CA SER A 233 5.80 13.15 4.31
C SER A 233 5.45 12.42 5.60
N ASP A 234 4.17 12.17 5.78
CA ASP A 234 3.72 11.24 6.79
C ASP A 234 3.79 9.82 6.25
N PHE A 235 4.31 8.96 7.10
CA PHE A 235 4.31 7.51 6.94
C PHE A 235 3.54 6.88 8.08
N VAL A 236 3.12 5.64 7.89
CA VAL A 236 2.54 4.84 8.97
C VAL A 236 2.98 3.39 8.84
N TYR A 237 3.43 2.83 9.95
CA TYR A 237 3.77 1.41 10.00
C TYR A 237 2.51 0.54 10.01
N CYS A 238 2.52 -0.59 9.31
CA CYS A 238 1.33 -1.42 9.08
C CYS A 238 0.60 -1.86 10.36
N GLU A 239 1.33 -2.17 11.44
CA GLU A 239 0.71 -2.50 12.73
C GLU A 239 0.02 -1.31 13.37
N ASN A 240 0.49 -0.09 13.15
CA ASN A 240 -0.18 1.12 13.66
C ASN A 240 -1.54 1.32 13.00
N VAL A 241 -1.68 0.98 11.71
CA VAL A 241 -2.99 0.98 11.04
C VAL A 241 -3.89 -0.09 11.62
N SER A 242 -3.36 -1.28 11.88
CA SER A 242 -4.11 -2.38 12.52
C SER A 242 -4.55 -1.99 13.94
N HIS A 243 -3.68 -1.31 14.70
CA HIS A 243 -4.03 -0.77 16.00
C HIS A 243 -5.13 0.30 15.92
N ALA A 244 -5.10 1.18 14.92
CA ALA A 244 -6.16 2.15 14.68
C ALA A 244 -7.52 1.48 14.43
N VAL A 245 -7.56 0.36 13.68
CA VAL A 245 -8.79 -0.44 13.50
C VAL A 245 -9.31 -0.93 14.85
N ILE A 246 -8.44 -1.43 15.72
CA ILE A 246 -8.82 -1.89 17.06
C ILE A 246 -9.36 -0.73 17.91
N CYS A 247 -8.75 0.44 17.81
CA CYS A 247 -9.24 1.65 18.51
C CYS A 247 -10.66 2.04 18.02
N VAL A 248 -10.91 1.99 16.71
CA VAL A 248 -12.26 2.24 16.15
C VAL A 248 -13.26 1.21 16.65
N VAL A 249 -12.92 -0.09 16.62
CA VAL A 249 -13.81 -1.16 17.13
C VAL A 249 -14.24 -0.87 18.57
N LYS A 250 -13.27 -0.57 19.44
CA LYS A 250 -13.55 -0.25 20.85
C LYS A 250 -14.44 0.98 20.98
N ALA A 251 -14.15 2.06 20.24
CA ALA A 251 -14.95 3.28 20.27
C ALA A 251 -16.41 3.02 19.82
N LEU A 252 -16.61 2.25 18.75
CA LEU A 252 -17.95 1.88 18.25
C LEU A 252 -18.68 0.93 19.22
N ASP A 253 -17.97 0.05 19.93
CA ASP A 253 -18.56 -0.82 20.97
C ASP A 253 -19.12 0.00 22.14
N TYR A 254 -18.45 1.07 22.53
CA TYR A 254 -18.93 2.03 23.54
C TYR A 254 -20.02 2.98 23.01
N ARG A 255 -20.51 2.75 21.78
CA ARG A 255 -21.51 3.60 21.10
C ARG A 255 -21.12 5.08 21.05
N MET A 256 -19.86 5.36 20.84
CA MET A 256 -19.39 6.73 20.63
C MET A 256 -19.90 7.25 19.28
N THR A 257 -21.07 7.91 19.30
CA THR A 257 -21.70 8.49 18.10
C THR A 257 -20.79 9.49 17.39
N SER A 258 -19.78 10.00 18.08
CA SER A 258 -18.79 10.90 17.52
C SER A 258 -17.82 10.21 16.54
N VAL A 259 -17.78 8.88 16.48
CA VAL A 259 -16.87 8.09 15.63
C VAL A 259 -17.58 7.52 14.41
N ALA A 260 -18.84 7.10 14.59
CA ALA A 260 -19.61 6.48 13.52
C ALA A 260 -19.88 7.46 12.36
N GLY A 261 -19.70 6.97 11.13
CA GLY A 261 -19.89 7.75 9.91
C GLY A 261 -18.78 8.78 9.63
N LYS A 262 -17.60 8.63 10.25
CA LYS A 262 -16.45 9.53 10.05
C LYS A 262 -15.27 8.84 9.40
N ALA A 263 -14.42 9.65 8.79
CA ALA A 263 -13.09 9.27 8.34
C ALA A 263 -12.03 9.84 9.28
N PHE A 264 -10.92 9.10 9.47
CA PHE A 264 -9.80 9.54 10.30
C PHE A 264 -8.48 9.34 9.56
N PHE A 265 -7.62 10.35 9.55
CA PHE A 265 -6.24 10.18 9.12
C PHE A 265 -5.46 9.37 10.16
N ILE A 266 -4.63 8.46 9.67
CA ILE A 266 -3.76 7.62 10.48
C ILE A 266 -2.32 7.76 10.01
N THR A 267 -1.46 8.26 10.89
CA THR A 267 -0.03 8.48 10.65
C THR A 267 0.78 7.94 11.83
N ASN A 268 2.09 7.95 11.73
CA ASN A 268 2.95 7.68 12.90
C ASN A 268 3.06 8.89 13.86
N LEU A 269 2.29 9.96 13.65
CA LEU A 269 2.35 11.23 14.40
C LEU A 269 3.71 11.93 14.33
N GLU A 270 4.59 11.48 13.46
CA GLU A 270 5.95 11.96 13.27
C GLU A 270 6.18 12.22 11.78
N PRO A 271 5.95 13.48 11.31
CA PRO A 271 6.29 13.84 9.94
C PRO A 271 7.77 13.58 9.66
N PHE A 272 8.06 12.85 8.60
CA PHE A 272 9.40 12.36 8.34
C PHE A 272 9.92 12.86 6.99
N PRO A 273 11.19 13.37 6.89
CA PRO A 273 11.77 13.75 5.62
C PRO A 273 11.81 12.54 4.67
N PHE A 274 11.18 12.68 3.49
CA PHE A 274 11.03 11.56 2.54
C PHE A 274 12.37 10.94 2.16
N TRP A 275 13.34 11.78 1.83
CA TRP A 275 14.66 11.31 1.38
C TRP A 275 15.52 10.75 2.51
N LYS A 276 15.26 11.15 3.77
CA LYS A 276 15.85 10.50 4.94
C LYS A 276 15.29 9.08 5.12
N PHE A 277 13.96 8.90 4.93
CA PHE A 277 13.32 7.59 4.94
C PHE A 277 13.93 6.67 3.87
N VAL A 278 14.02 7.15 2.62
CA VAL A 278 14.65 6.41 1.51
C VAL A 278 16.11 6.06 1.81
N SER A 279 16.88 7.00 2.39
CA SER A 279 18.28 6.78 2.76
C SER A 279 18.42 5.68 3.80
N LEU A 280 17.63 5.71 4.88
CA LEU A 280 17.66 4.72 5.94
C LEU A 280 17.28 3.32 5.43
N MET A 281 16.26 3.24 4.55
CA MET A 281 15.85 1.98 3.94
C MET A 281 16.97 1.41 3.06
N LEU A 282 17.59 2.21 2.18
CA LEU A 282 18.66 1.76 1.30
C LEU A 282 19.92 1.36 2.09
N GLU A 283 20.33 2.15 3.07
CA GLU A 283 21.48 1.84 3.93
C GLU A 283 21.25 0.54 4.72
N GLY A 284 20.05 0.36 5.27
CA GLY A 284 19.70 -0.87 6.00
C GLY A 284 19.66 -2.12 5.11
N LEU A 285 19.35 -1.95 3.82
CA LEU A 285 19.40 -3.00 2.80
C LEU A 285 20.80 -3.22 2.22
N GLY A 286 21.82 -2.49 2.71
CA GLY A 286 23.23 -2.64 2.28
C GLY A 286 23.60 -1.82 1.05
N TYR A 287 22.75 -0.87 0.63
CA TYR A 287 23.01 -0.01 -0.54
C TYR A 287 23.43 1.40 -0.13
N GLN A 288 24.03 2.14 -1.08
CA GLN A 288 24.41 3.52 -0.85
C GLN A 288 23.17 4.43 -0.83
N ARG A 289 23.18 5.41 0.09
CA ARG A 289 22.15 6.46 0.13
C ARG A 289 22.18 7.33 -1.13
N PRO A 290 21.06 7.93 -1.52
CA PRO A 290 21.00 8.90 -2.60
C PRO A 290 21.76 10.18 -2.23
N ILE A 291 22.58 10.69 -3.17
CA ILE A 291 23.43 11.87 -2.96
C ILE A 291 23.36 12.89 -4.09
N ILE A 292 22.91 12.49 -5.28
CA ILE A 292 22.90 13.32 -6.50
C ILE A 292 21.54 13.97 -6.65
N LYS A 293 21.43 15.29 -6.45
CA LYS A 293 20.18 16.01 -6.65
C LYS A 293 19.95 16.25 -8.15
N ILE A 294 18.73 15.87 -8.64
CA ILE A 294 18.26 16.14 -9.99
C ILE A 294 17.02 17.03 -9.94
N PRO A 295 16.92 18.06 -10.80
CA PRO A 295 15.74 18.91 -10.86
C PRO A 295 14.46 18.08 -11.10
N ALA A 296 13.43 18.33 -10.30
CA ALA A 296 12.13 17.64 -10.44
C ALA A 296 11.51 17.82 -11.83
N THR A 297 11.75 18.98 -12.46
CA THR A 297 11.27 19.29 -13.82
C THR A 297 11.81 18.32 -14.86
N LEU A 298 13.07 17.91 -14.76
CA LEU A 298 13.66 16.91 -15.67
C LEU A 298 12.96 15.55 -15.56
N VAL A 299 12.72 15.10 -14.34
CA VAL A 299 12.03 13.82 -14.09
C VAL A 299 10.58 13.90 -14.56
N TRP A 300 9.91 15.05 -14.33
CA TRP A 300 8.56 15.29 -14.81
C TRP A 300 8.45 15.18 -16.34
N TYR A 301 9.35 15.83 -17.07
CA TYR A 301 9.37 15.72 -18.53
C TYR A 301 9.65 14.30 -19.01
N ALA A 302 10.54 13.56 -18.34
CA ALA A 302 10.80 12.16 -18.66
C ALA A 302 9.54 11.30 -18.46
N LEU A 303 8.78 11.51 -17.39
CA LEU A 303 7.50 10.85 -17.14
C LEU A 303 6.44 11.20 -18.18
N LEU A 304 6.37 12.47 -18.62
CA LEU A 304 5.45 12.89 -19.69
C LEU A 304 5.77 12.20 -21.02
N ILE A 305 7.06 12.15 -21.38
CA ILE A 305 7.51 11.47 -22.62
C ILE A 305 7.17 9.98 -22.55
N SER A 306 7.43 9.33 -21.41
CA SER A 306 7.10 7.91 -21.22
C SER A 306 5.59 7.65 -21.34
N LYS A 307 4.75 8.55 -20.83
CA LYS A 307 3.29 8.47 -20.99
C LYS A 307 2.87 8.62 -22.45
N CYS A 308 3.49 9.52 -23.21
CA CYS A 308 3.26 9.67 -24.65
C CYS A 308 3.67 8.42 -25.43
N MET A 309 4.68 7.68 -24.97
CA MET A 309 5.13 6.41 -25.54
C MET A 309 4.32 5.20 -25.08
N GLN A 310 3.22 5.40 -24.36
CA GLN A 310 2.35 4.36 -23.78
C GLN A 310 3.08 3.37 -22.85
N ILE A 311 4.20 3.79 -22.25
CA ILE A 311 4.88 3.01 -21.22
C ILE A 311 4.09 3.19 -19.91
N ASN A 312 3.55 2.09 -19.38
CA ASN A 312 2.74 2.15 -18.18
C ASN A 312 3.59 2.48 -16.94
N ILE A 313 3.48 3.74 -16.44
CA ILE A 313 4.28 4.26 -15.32
C ILE A 313 3.35 4.85 -14.23
N SER A 314 2.15 4.31 -14.06
CA SER A 314 1.20 4.82 -13.07
C SER A 314 1.78 4.88 -11.65
N THR A 315 2.47 3.84 -11.20
CA THR A 315 3.19 3.79 -9.91
C THR A 315 4.30 4.85 -9.82
N SER A 316 4.99 5.12 -10.94
CA SER A 316 6.08 6.10 -10.97
C SER A 316 5.59 7.54 -10.80
N ALA A 317 4.41 7.88 -11.29
CA ALA A 317 3.83 9.22 -11.09
C ALA A 317 3.47 9.47 -9.61
N ARG A 318 2.86 8.49 -8.93
CA ARG A 318 2.56 8.57 -7.51
C ARG A 318 3.84 8.75 -6.67
N LEU A 319 4.86 7.94 -6.93
CA LEU A 319 6.15 8.03 -6.23
C LEU A 319 6.89 9.34 -6.53
N PHE A 320 6.78 9.86 -7.75
CA PHE A 320 7.31 11.19 -8.09
C PHE A 320 6.68 12.29 -7.22
N HIS A 321 5.36 12.26 -7.04
CA HIS A 321 4.68 13.23 -6.18
C HIS A 321 5.09 13.08 -4.71
N LEU A 322 5.23 11.85 -4.20
CA LEU A 322 5.76 11.59 -2.86
C LEU A 322 7.19 12.09 -2.69
N ALA A 323 8.02 11.93 -3.72
CA ALA A 323 9.43 12.32 -3.70
C ALA A 323 9.66 13.84 -3.81
N THR A 324 8.66 14.62 -4.26
CA THR A 324 8.83 16.05 -4.58
C THR A 324 7.90 16.99 -3.82
N ARG A 325 6.85 16.46 -3.16
CA ARG A 325 5.83 17.28 -2.47
C ARG A 325 5.81 16.98 -0.98
N THR A 326 5.66 18.01 -0.18
CA THR A 326 5.39 17.84 1.25
C THR A 326 3.94 17.42 1.45
N ARG A 327 3.75 16.39 2.27
CA ARG A 327 2.42 15.86 2.59
C ARG A 327 2.36 15.47 4.06
N THR A 328 1.87 16.39 4.88
CA THR A 328 1.64 16.17 6.31
C THR A 328 0.17 16.33 6.65
N LEU A 329 -0.32 15.47 7.54
CA LEU A 329 -1.72 15.31 7.88
C LEU A 329 -1.95 15.52 9.37
N ASN A 330 -3.08 16.10 9.71
CA ASN A 330 -3.49 16.30 11.09
C ASN A 330 -4.24 15.08 11.61
N CYS A 331 -3.62 14.37 12.54
CA CYS A 331 -4.16 13.15 13.15
C CYS A 331 -4.89 13.40 14.48
N SER A 332 -5.11 14.66 14.86
CA SER A 332 -5.72 15.02 16.16
C SER A 332 -7.14 14.49 16.33
N SER A 333 -7.89 14.33 15.23
CA SER A 333 -9.22 13.70 15.27
C SER A 333 -9.14 12.25 15.73
N ALA A 334 -8.18 11.47 15.23
CA ALA A 334 -7.98 10.09 15.64
C ALA A 334 -7.48 10.01 17.10
N GLN A 335 -6.53 10.86 17.49
CA GLN A 335 -6.06 10.91 18.89
C GLN A 335 -7.18 11.23 19.88
N ASN A 336 -8.00 12.24 19.58
CA ASN A 336 -9.02 12.72 20.52
C ASN A 336 -10.29 11.85 20.54
N GLN A 337 -10.69 11.25 19.41
CA GLN A 337 -11.98 10.57 19.28
C GLN A 337 -11.87 9.05 19.41
N ILE A 338 -10.78 8.44 18.93
CA ILE A 338 -10.57 6.99 19.05
C ILE A 338 -9.36 6.64 19.92
N HIS A 339 -8.74 7.63 20.56
CA HIS A 339 -7.56 7.44 21.41
C HIS A 339 -6.42 6.70 20.70
N TYR A 340 -6.23 7.05 19.42
CA TYR A 340 -5.17 6.45 18.62
C TYR A 340 -3.80 7.02 19.01
N GLU A 341 -2.88 6.11 19.28
CA GLU A 341 -1.45 6.40 19.39
C GLU A 341 -0.66 5.32 18.66
N PRO A 342 0.41 5.64 17.93
CA PRO A 342 1.24 4.64 17.28
C PRO A 342 1.89 3.73 18.34
N VAL A 343 1.83 2.43 18.09
CA VAL A 343 2.46 1.41 18.96
C VAL A 343 3.87 1.06 18.52
N VAL A 344 4.21 1.39 17.27
CA VAL A 344 5.53 1.20 16.68
C VAL A 344 6.05 2.55 16.19
N SER A 345 7.26 2.93 16.64
CA SER A 345 7.93 4.16 16.19
C SER A 345 8.37 4.08 14.73
N MET A 346 8.68 5.23 14.10
CA MET A 346 9.21 5.24 12.74
C MET A 346 10.52 4.46 12.63
N GLU A 347 11.42 4.62 13.60
CA GLU A 347 12.73 3.95 13.60
C GLU A 347 12.60 2.43 13.74
N ASP A 348 11.78 1.96 14.68
CA ASP A 348 11.53 0.53 14.85
C ASP A 348 10.84 -0.08 13.63
N GLY A 349 9.85 0.61 13.06
CA GLY A 349 9.15 0.18 11.86
C GLY A 349 10.09 0.04 10.65
N ILE A 350 10.98 0.99 10.44
CA ILE A 350 12.02 0.93 9.39
C ILE A 350 12.92 -0.29 9.62
N ARG A 351 13.41 -0.47 10.85
CA ARG A 351 14.27 -1.60 11.21
C ARG A 351 13.59 -2.95 10.98
N MET A 352 12.35 -3.12 11.43
CA MET A 352 11.57 -4.35 11.27
C MET A 352 11.29 -4.65 9.81
N THR A 353 10.99 -3.64 9.01
CA THR A 353 10.77 -3.77 7.56
C THR A 353 12.02 -4.29 6.85
N ILE A 354 13.19 -3.69 7.15
CA ILE A 354 14.47 -4.11 6.59
C ILE A 354 14.80 -5.55 6.99
N GLN A 355 14.67 -5.89 8.27
CA GLN A 355 14.94 -7.24 8.77
C GLN A 355 14.08 -8.31 8.09
N SER A 356 12.78 -8.03 7.96
CA SER A 356 11.85 -8.94 7.28
C SER A 356 12.24 -9.18 5.82
N PHE A 357 12.61 -8.12 5.10
CA PHE A 357 13.02 -8.24 3.70
C PHE A 357 14.31 -9.06 3.54
N LEU A 358 15.34 -8.75 4.34
CA LEU A 358 16.60 -9.50 4.30
C LEU A 358 16.41 -10.99 4.63
N HIS A 359 15.53 -11.31 5.57
CA HIS A 359 15.19 -12.69 5.89
C HIS A 359 14.50 -13.40 4.72
N THR A 360 13.58 -12.73 4.04
CA THR A 360 12.87 -13.26 2.86
C THR A 360 13.82 -13.46 1.69
N GLU A 361 14.77 -12.53 1.42
CA GLU A 361 15.79 -12.70 0.39
C GLU A 361 16.75 -13.85 0.69
N GLN A 362 17.16 -14.00 1.95
CA GLN A 362 18.00 -15.15 2.33
C GLN A 362 17.29 -16.48 2.06
N ASN A 363 16.00 -16.58 2.41
CA ASN A 363 15.21 -17.78 2.15
C ASN A 363 15.01 -18.02 0.65
N ALA A 364 14.78 -16.96 -0.14
CA ALA A 364 14.68 -17.05 -1.60
C ALA A 364 16.01 -17.48 -2.24
N ALA A 365 17.14 -16.94 -1.79
CA ALA A 365 18.46 -17.31 -2.28
C ALA A 365 18.81 -18.77 -1.99
N PHE A 366 18.37 -19.32 -0.86
CA PHE A 366 18.49 -20.76 -0.56
C PHE A 366 17.64 -21.62 -1.52
N SER A 367 16.43 -21.19 -1.87
CA SER A 367 15.56 -21.88 -2.82
C SER A 367 16.05 -21.76 -4.28
N GLU A 368 16.60 -20.61 -4.67
CA GLU A 368 17.16 -20.40 -6.01
C GLU A 368 18.47 -21.13 -6.25
N MET A 369 19.30 -21.37 -5.23
CA MET A 369 20.48 -22.24 -5.35
C MET A 369 20.11 -23.67 -5.77
N GLU A 370 18.91 -24.13 -5.45
CA GLU A 370 18.36 -25.42 -5.93
C GLU A 370 17.88 -25.35 -7.40
N GLU A 371 17.38 -24.21 -7.89
CA GLU A 371 16.83 -24.05 -9.27
C GLU A 371 17.85 -23.54 -10.29
N HIS A 372 18.89 -22.83 -9.89
CA HIS A 372 19.84 -22.16 -10.81
C HIS A 372 20.67 -23.10 -11.69
N SER A 373 20.62 -24.41 -11.46
CA SER A 373 21.29 -25.36 -12.36
C SER A 373 20.61 -25.47 -13.75
N LYS A 374 19.38 -25.04 -13.91
CA LYS A 374 18.60 -25.18 -15.16
C LYS A 374 18.49 -23.93 -16.02
N ALA A 375 18.40 -22.74 -15.44
CA ALA A 375 18.16 -21.48 -16.18
C ALA A 375 19.44 -20.87 -16.80
N ALA A 376 20.61 -21.08 -16.20
CA ALA A 376 21.87 -20.58 -16.74
C ALA A 376 22.29 -21.20 -18.08
N LYS A 377 21.66 -22.29 -18.47
CA LYS A 377 21.89 -22.97 -19.78
C LYS A 377 21.12 -22.36 -20.94
N LEU A 378 20.13 -21.50 -20.73
CA LEU A 378 19.21 -21.01 -21.77
C LEU A 378 19.50 -19.58 -22.24
N LEU A 379 20.23 -18.75 -21.51
CA LEU A 379 20.55 -17.37 -21.89
C LEU A 379 22.05 -17.23 -22.11
N GLY A 380 22.49 -17.40 -23.37
CA GLY A 380 23.88 -17.32 -23.78
C GLY A 380 24.61 -16.05 -23.32
N SER A 381 25.91 -16.17 -23.09
CA SER A 381 26.84 -15.08 -22.75
C SER A 381 27.18 -14.26 -24.01
N GLY A 382 26.87 -12.95 -24.02
CA GLY A 382 27.28 -12.04 -25.08
C GLY A 382 27.15 -10.57 -24.67
N LYS A 383 28.07 -9.70 -25.14
CA LYS A 383 28.15 -8.27 -24.79
C LYS A 383 26.85 -7.49 -24.92
N VAL A 384 25.95 -7.87 -25.84
CA VAL A 384 24.65 -7.22 -26.03
C VAL A 384 23.69 -7.59 -24.92
N ALA A 385 23.71 -8.84 -24.46
CA ALA A 385 22.91 -9.26 -23.32
C ALA A 385 23.39 -8.62 -22.01
N ASP A 386 24.71 -8.41 -21.87
CA ASP A 386 25.31 -7.78 -20.70
C ASP A 386 24.98 -6.29 -20.63
N ILE A 387 24.85 -5.59 -21.75
CA ILE A 387 24.39 -4.20 -21.83
C ILE A 387 22.89 -4.10 -21.56
N LEU A 388 22.07 -4.94 -22.17
CA LEU A 388 20.61 -4.94 -22.01
C LEU A 388 20.17 -5.36 -20.59
N LEU A 389 20.95 -6.22 -19.93
CA LEU A 389 20.70 -6.72 -18.56
C LEU A 389 21.46 -5.96 -17.49
N TRP A 390 22.09 -4.83 -17.81
CA TRP A 390 22.91 -4.02 -16.87
C TRP A 390 24.04 -4.80 -16.16
N ARG A 391 24.50 -5.89 -16.73
CA ARG A 391 25.65 -6.62 -16.23
C ARG A 391 26.96 -5.85 -16.41
N ASP A 392 26.98 -4.94 -17.39
CA ASP A 392 28.08 -4.00 -17.63
C ASP A 392 27.63 -2.58 -17.26
N GLU A 393 27.76 -2.22 -15.98
CA GLU A 393 27.35 -0.94 -15.42
C GLU A 393 27.95 0.27 -16.16
N ARG A 394 29.18 0.13 -16.63
CA ARG A 394 29.95 1.23 -17.25
C ARG A 394 29.43 1.57 -18.64
N ASN A 395 29.18 0.57 -19.48
CA ASN A 395 28.70 0.76 -20.84
C ASN A 395 27.21 1.14 -20.87
N THR A 396 26.43 0.63 -19.94
CA THR A 396 25.01 1.00 -19.82
C THR A 396 24.86 2.44 -19.35
N PHE A 397 25.67 2.89 -18.39
CA PHE A 397 25.67 4.28 -17.95
C PHE A 397 26.11 5.23 -19.09
N VAL A 398 27.09 4.86 -19.90
CA VAL A 398 27.51 5.63 -21.08
C VAL A 398 26.39 5.70 -22.12
N CYS A 399 25.70 4.60 -22.42
CA CYS A 399 24.55 4.60 -23.33
C CYS A 399 23.41 5.49 -22.80
N PHE A 400 23.14 5.46 -21.49
CA PHE A 400 22.14 6.32 -20.86
C PHE A 400 22.52 7.80 -20.95
N LEU A 401 23.79 8.15 -20.68
CA LEU A 401 24.31 9.51 -20.82
C LEU A 401 24.26 10.01 -22.27
N VAL A 402 24.56 9.16 -23.24
CA VAL A 402 24.50 9.50 -24.67
C VAL A 402 23.06 9.79 -25.11
N VAL A 403 22.10 8.94 -24.73
CA VAL A 403 20.69 9.16 -25.00
C VAL A 403 20.17 10.42 -24.31
N PHE A 404 20.53 10.64 -23.04
CA PHE A 404 20.15 11.85 -22.31
C PHE A 404 20.79 13.13 -22.88
N SER A 405 22.06 13.06 -23.29
CA SER A 405 22.75 14.19 -23.93
C SER A 405 22.15 14.51 -25.31
N LEU A 406 21.76 13.51 -26.08
CA LEU A 406 21.06 13.68 -27.36
C LEU A 406 19.68 14.33 -27.16
N LEU A 407 18.91 13.87 -26.17
CA LEU A 407 17.61 14.47 -25.83
C LEU A 407 17.77 15.89 -25.33
N TYR A 408 18.77 16.16 -24.49
CA TYR A 408 19.11 17.50 -23.99
C TYR A 408 19.54 18.44 -25.12
N PHE A 409 20.38 17.98 -26.05
CA PHE A 409 20.82 18.75 -27.23
C PHE A 409 19.67 19.06 -28.18
N LEU A 410 18.79 18.11 -28.42
CA LEU A 410 17.56 18.31 -29.22
C LEU A 410 16.62 19.34 -28.58
N PHE A 411 16.57 19.37 -27.25
CA PHE A 411 15.75 20.33 -26.50
C PHE A 411 16.34 21.73 -26.51
N LEU A 412 17.68 21.86 -26.33
CA LEU A 412 18.37 23.18 -26.37
C LEU A 412 18.44 23.80 -27.76
N SER A 413 18.43 22.96 -28.83
CA SER A 413 18.45 23.46 -30.20
C SER A 413 17.13 24.06 -30.68
N GLY A 414 16.09 24.10 -29.81
CA GLY A 414 14.81 24.70 -30.09
C GLY A 414 14.00 24.02 -31.20
N ARG A 415 14.44 22.84 -31.63
CA ARG A 415 13.72 22.05 -32.63
C ARG A 415 12.67 21.20 -31.94
N THR A 416 11.41 21.51 -32.16
CA THR A 416 10.31 20.64 -31.73
C THR A 416 10.40 19.29 -32.45
N PHE A 417 10.05 18.20 -31.77
CA PHE A 417 10.08 16.83 -32.29
C PHE A 417 9.35 16.71 -33.65
N ALA A 418 8.31 17.53 -33.86
CA ALA A 418 7.57 17.65 -35.13
C ALA A 418 8.38 18.18 -36.31
N SER A 419 9.41 18.99 -36.07
CA SER A 419 10.25 19.57 -37.14
C SER A 419 11.40 18.64 -37.60
N SER A 420 11.67 17.58 -36.84
CA SER A 420 12.77 16.64 -37.09
C SER A 420 12.37 15.42 -37.95
N PHE A 421 11.07 15.18 -38.10
CA PHE A 421 10.54 14.12 -38.96
C PHE A 421 9.64 14.72 -40.03
N PRO A 422 10.00 14.68 -41.33
CA PRO A 422 9.12 15.08 -42.41
C PRO A 422 8.06 13.98 -42.59
N ILE A 423 6.91 14.13 -41.93
CA ILE A 423 5.73 13.30 -42.17
C ILE A 423 5.15 13.77 -43.53
N ARG A 424 5.47 13.06 -44.58
CA ARG A 424 4.80 13.18 -45.88
C ARG A 424 3.40 12.57 -45.78
N ILE A 425 2.42 13.38 -45.40
CA ILE A 425 1.00 13.00 -45.51
C ILE A 425 0.68 12.97 -47.03
N ARG A 426 0.57 11.80 -47.64
CA ARG A 426 -0.09 11.63 -48.93
C ARG A 426 -1.60 11.72 -48.69
N TYR A 427 -2.19 12.81 -49.11
CA TYR A 427 -3.62 12.86 -49.39
C TYR A 427 -3.90 11.95 -50.59
N PHE A 428 -4.64 10.85 -50.38
CA PHE A 428 -5.39 10.20 -51.45
C PHE A 428 -6.73 10.94 -51.58
N GLY A 429 -6.95 11.48 -52.77
CA GLY A 429 -8.24 12.00 -53.22
C GLY A 429 -9.26 10.89 -53.49
#